data_f68bbfdfc8494d61d42071fb40feb67c
#
_entry.id   f68bbfdfc8494d61d42071fb40feb67c
#
_cell.length_a   1.000
_cell.length_b   1.000
_cell.length_c   1.000
_cell.angle_alpha   90.00
_cell.angle_beta   90.00
_cell.angle_gamma   90.00
#
_symmetry.space_group_name_H-M   'P 1'
#
loop_
_entity.id
_entity.type
_entity.pdbx_description
1 polymer ?
#
loop_
_entity_poly.entity_id
_entity_poly.type
_entity_poly.pdbx_seq_one_letter_code
_entity_poly.pdbx_strand_id
1 'polypeptide(L)'
;MIFLYFIEVITMSKKRYSYSKLTTFRQCEFQYLSSYELRQESDENIYGLAGTTVHNIIEDIQEKKITNEEGLIRFDEEMEMHEILGYTFTSEKTKNNFIESIRHFIKYFKPIDKGKVEVEKDFVADFDGHEVIGFIDILIHNEDGTVSIVDLKTSSKYSKKAIEEHCNQLLIYAIAMEQQGFTVKDVSWNMMKYSMIPTKRGKKMVLRNELTDEEFEEAYVYYPLSDESKDRCKEWVIETIEMIESKDVFDTWETNCDEPFFCTNLCSFCGKCSKGKELRDNYFKK
;
A
#
# COMPACT_ATOMS: atom_id res chain seq x y z
N MET A 1 13.20 -41.00 -43.43
CA MET A 1 12.03 -40.45 -42.74
C MET A 1 12.54 -39.94 -41.41
N ILE A 2 12.89 -38.65 -41.38
CA ILE A 2 13.56 -37.96 -40.24
C ILE A 2 12.45 -37.33 -39.40
N PHE A 3 12.23 -37.86 -38.21
CA PHE A 3 11.35 -37.24 -37.21
C PHE A 3 12.10 -36.04 -36.60
N LEU A 4 11.73 -34.85 -37.00
CA LEU A 4 12.09 -33.61 -36.31
C LEU A 4 11.24 -33.51 -35.03
N TYR A 5 11.88 -33.76 -33.87
CA TYR A 5 11.33 -33.39 -32.59
C TYR A 5 11.42 -31.87 -32.48
N PHE A 6 10.28 -31.22 -32.64
CA PHE A 6 10.11 -29.84 -32.13
C PHE A 6 10.09 -29.89 -30.61
N ILE A 7 11.19 -29.56 -29.99
CA ILE A 7 11.20 -29.17 -28.58
C ILE A 7 10.62 -27.75 -28.55
N GLU A 8 9.33 -27.62 -28.27
CA GLU A 8 8.78 -26.36 -27.82
C GLU A 8 9.49 -26.03 -26.49
N VAL A 9 10.41 -25.11 -26.53
CA VAL A 9 10.95 -24.45 -25.35
C VAL A 9 9.78 -23.62 -24.84
N ILE A 10 9.00 -24.18 -23.89
CA ILE A 10 8.09 -23.41 -23.07
C ILE A 10 8.98 -22.44 -22.29
N THR A 11 9.12 -21.25 -22.81
CA THR A 11 9.68 -20.14 -22.02
C THR A 11 8.69 -19.90 -20.88
N MET A 12 8.93 -20.53 -19.73
CA MET A 12 8.21 -20.20 -18.52
C MET A 12 8.40 -18.69 -18.33
N SER A 13 7.29 -17.92 -18.39
CA SER A 13 7.36 -16.49 -18.15
C SER A 13 7.98 -16.30 -16.76
N LYS A 14 9.03 -15.50 -16.69
CA LYS A 14 9.73 -15.23 -15.44
C LYS A 14 8.71 -14.74 -14.39
N LYS A 15 8.71 -15.36 -13.21
CA LYS A 15 7.78 -15.00 -12.15
C LYS A 15 8.07 -13.55 -11.73
N ARG A 16 7.04 -12.71 -11.66
CA ARG A 16 7.16 -11.30 -11.27
C ARG A 16 6.61 -11.09 -9.89
N TYR A 17 7.32 -10.32 -9.11
CA TYR A 17 6.98 -9.98 -7.74
C TYR A 17 6.54 -8.52 -7.64
N SER A 18 5.88 -8.16 -6.55
CA SER A 18 5.58 -6.78 -6.16
C SER A 18 5.73 -6.64 -4.65
N TYR A 19 5.89 -5.42 -4.16
CA TYR A 19 5.90 -5.18 -2.72
C TYR A 19 4.71 -5.83 -2.01
N SER A 20 3.50 -5.69 -2.58
CA SER A 20 2.29 -6.29 -2.02
C SER A 20 2.36 -7.82 -1.94
N LYS A 21 2.91 -8.49 -2.97
CA LYS A 21 3.11 -9.95 -2.94
C LYS A 21 4.06 -10.36 -1.82
N LEU A 22 5.20 -9.67 -1.73
CA LEU A 22 6.23 -9.99 -0.74
C LEU A 22 5.72 -9.76 0.69
N THR A 23 5.07 -8.64 0.94
CA THR A 23 4.49 -8.36 2.27
C THR A 23 3.35 -9.29 2.63
N THR A 24 2.50 -9.67 1.67
CA THR A 24 1.43 -10.65 1.92
C THR A 24 2.01 -11.99 2.38
N PHE A 25 3.09 -12.46 1.73
CA PHE A 25 3.76 -13.70 2.14
C PHE A 25 4.34 -13.59 3.55
N ARG A 26 5.09 -12.53 3.83
CA ARG A 26 5.69 -12.28 5.15
C ARG A 26 4.62 -12.13 6.25
N GLN A 27 3.47 -11.58 5.92
CA GLN A 27 2.39 -11.40 6.86
C GLN A 27 1.61 -12.68 7.11
N CYS A 28 1.28 -13.44 6.06
CA CYS A 28 0.54 -14.69 6.16
C CYS A 28 0.72 -15.52 4.88
N GLU A 29 1.44 -16.62 4.98
CA GLU A 29 1.68 -17.50 3.84
C GLU A 29 0.38 -18.07 3.25
N PHE A 30 -0.60 -18.43 4.10
CA PHE A 30 -1.91 -18.90 3.63
C PHE A 30 -2.64 -17.84 2.78
N GLN A 31 -2.54 -16.57 3.16
CA GLN A 31 -3.12 -15.49 2.36
C GLN A 31 -2.40 -15.37 1.01
N TYR A 32 -1.07 -15.48 1.00
CA TYR A 32 -0.30 -15.48 -0.24
C TYR A 32 -0.69 -16.64 -1.15
N LEU A 33 -0.72 -17.87 -0.63
CA LEU A 33 -1.16 -19.07 -1.37
C LEU A 33 -2.53 -18.84 -2.00
N SER A 34 -3.49 -18.39 -1.21
CA SER A 34 -4.87 -18.16 -1.67
C SER A 34 -4.96 -17.10 -2.76
N SER A 35 -4.24 -15.97 -2.59
CA SER A 35 -4.29 -14.84 -3.51
C SER A 35 -3.53 -15.08 -4.82
N TYR A 36 -2.31 -15.60 -4.74
CA TYR A 36 -1.37 -15.55 -5.85
C TYR A 36 -1.09 -16.90 -6.51
N GLU A 37 -1.07 -17.97 -5.75
CA GLU A 37 -0.84 -19.32 -6.31
C GLU A 37 -2.17 -19.96 -6.73
N LEU A 38 -3.17 -19.99 -5.86
CA LEU A 38 -4.47 -20.59 -6.14
C LEU A 38 -5.47 -19.63 -6.81
N ARG A 39 -5.19 -18.32 -6.80
CA ARG A 39 -6.04 -17.28 -7.38
C ARG A 39 -7.52 -17.41 -6.99
N GLN A 40 -7.74 -17.68 -5.72
CA GLN A 40 -9.10 -17.79 -5.19
C GLN A 40 -9.78 -16.43 -5.18
N GLU A 41 -11.11 -16.44 -5.37
CA GLU A 41 -11.90 -15.24 -5.14
C GLU A 41 -11.66 -14.72 -3.72
N SER A 42 -11.40 -13.43 -3.61
CA SER A 42 -11.16 -12.74 -2.35
C SER A 42 -12.40 -11.94 -1.96
N ASP A 43 -12.67 -11.87 -0.66
CA ASP A 43 -13.68 -10.95 -0.15
C ASP A 43 -13.09 -9.54 -0.18
N GLU A 44 -13.71 -8.62 -0.89
CA GLU A 44 -13.35 -7.20 -0.85
C GLU A 44 -13.78 -6.59 0.49
N ASN A 45 -13.05 -5.56 0.93
CA ASN A 45 -13.41 -4.83 2.14
C ASN A 45 -13.43 -3.32 1.88
N ILE A 46 -14.23 -2.62 2.68
CA ILE A 46 -14.44 -1.18 2.52
C ILE A 46 -13.14 -0.35 2.58
N TYR A 47 -12.14 -0.78 3.33
CA TYR A 47 -10.88 -0.02 3.46
C TYR A 47 -10.04 -0.09 2.19
N GLY A 48 -10.01 -1.25 1.51
CA GLY A 48 -9.34 -1.42 0.22
C GLY A 48 -10.05 -0.63 -0.88
N LEU A 49 -11.38 -0.78 -0.98
CA LEU A 49 -12.19 -0.06 -1.96
C LEU A 49 -12.05 1.46 -1.79
N ALA A 50 -12.24 1.97 -0.56
CA ALA A 50 -12.08 3.38 -0.27
C ALA A 50 -10.64 3.88 -0.53
N GLY A 51 -9.62 3.04 -0.27
CA GLY A 51 -8.24 3.36 -0.61
C GLY A 51 -8.06 3.60 -2.10
N THR A 52 -8.50 2.68 -2.94
CA THR A 52 -8.44 2.80 -4.41
C THR A 52 -9.19 4.03 -4.90
N THR A 53 -10.42 4.26 -4.40
CA THR A 53 -11.20 5.46 -4.75
C THR A 53 -10.44 6.75 -4.46
N VAL A 54 -9.83 6.85 -3.28
CA VAL A 54 -9.11 8.07 -2.87
C VAL A 54 -7.84 8.28 -3.69
N HIS A 55 -7.07 7.23 -3.97
CA HIS A 55 -5.88 7.32 -4.83
C HIS A 55 -6.26 7.87 -6.21
N ASN A 56 -7.25 7.27 -6.88
CA ASN A 56 -7.74 7.73 -8.19
C ASN A 56 -8.19 9.19 -8.17
N ILE A 57 -8.86 9.64 -7.10
CA ILE A 57 -9.29 11.05 -6.96
C ILE A 57 -8.09 11.99 -6.83
N ILE A 58 -7.12 11.65 -5.98
CA ILE A 58 -5.94 12.51 -5.76
C ILE A 58 -5.07 12.57 -7.01
N GLU A 59 -4.92 11.49 -7.75
CA GLU A 59 -4.25 11.45 -9.03
C GLU A 59 -4.93 12.36 -10.06
N ASP A 60 -6.26 12.25 -10.20
CA ASP A 60 -7.04 13.09 -11.12
C ASP A 60 -6.96 14.58 -10.73
N ILE A 61 -6.93 14.92 -9.44
CA ILE A 61 -6.72 16.30 -8.97
C ILE A 61 -5.27 16.75 -9.26
N GLN A 62 -4.27 15.88 -9.01
CA GLN A 62 -2.87 16.17 -9.30
C GLN A 62 -2.64 16.46 -10.79
N GLU A 63 -3.28 15.70 -11.65
CA GLU A 63 -3.23 15.90 -13.10
C GLU A 63 -4.15 17.03 -13.60
N LYS A 64 -4.89 17.71 -12.72
CA LYS A 64 -5.85 18.79 -13.02
C LYS A 64 -6.99 18.34 -13.94
N LYS A 65 -7.36 17.07 -13.90
CA LYS A 65 -8.52 16.53 -14.62
C LYS A 65 -9.82 16.89 -13.93
N ILE A 66 -9.80 16.94 -12.59
CA ILE A 66 -10.94 17.35 -11.74
C ILE A 66 -10.47 18.37 -10.68
N THR A 67 -11.42 19.14 -10.17
CA THR A 67 -11.22 20.03 -9.02
C THR A 67 -11.34 19.27 -7.70
N ASN A 68 -10.90 19.88 -6.59
CA ASN A 68 -11.11 19.32 -5.26
C ASN A 68 -12.59 19.13 -4.91
N GLU A 69 -13.46 20.06 -5.37
CA GLU A 69 -14.90 19.99 -5.18
C GLU A 69 -15.51 18.80 -5.92
N GLU A 70 -15.13 18.58 -7.17
CA GLU A 70 -15.55 17.41 -7.95
C GLU A 70 -15.03 16.12 -7.33
N GLY A 71 -13.81 16.12 -6.82
CA GLY A 71 -13.22 15.00 -6.07
C GLY A 71 -14.00 14.65 -4.81
N LEU A 72 -14.50 15.67 -4.07
CA LEU A 72 -15.36 15.45 -2.90
C LEU A 72 -16.70 14.82 -3.28
N ILE A 73 -17.34 15.30 -4.35
CA ILE A 73 -18.59 14.74 -4.83
C ILE A 73 -18.41 13.27 -5.20
N ARG A 74 -17.38 12.99 -6.02
CA ARG A 74 -17.06 11.62 -6.42
C ARG A 74 -16.77 10.71 -5.24
N PHE A 75 -16.03 11.19 -4.24
CA PHE A 75 -15.75 10.41 -3.03
C PHE A 75 -17.04 10.05 -2.28
N ASP A 76 -17.95 11.00 -2.10
CA ASP A 76 -19.21 10.77 -1.40
C ASP A 76 -20.11 9.76 -2.16
N GLU A 77 -20.23 9.91 -3.47
CA GLU A 77 -21.00 9.00 -4.34
C GLU A 77 -20.45 7.58 -4.30
N GLU A 78 -19.12 7.41 -4.38
CA GLU A 78 -18.48 6.10 -4.31
C GLU A 78 -18.63 5.44 -2.93
N MET A 79 -18.55 6.22 -1.84
CA MET A 79 -18.76 5.70 -0.49
C MET A 79 -20.22 5.27 -0.28
N GLU A 80 -21.17 6.02 -0.80
CA GLU A 80 -22.60 5.63 -0.77
C GLU A 80 -22.83 4.35 -1.58
N MET A 81 -22.24 4.26 -2.76
CA MET A 81 -22.32 3.05 -3.60
C MET A 81 -21.76 1.82 -2.89
N HIS A 82 -20.60 1.94 -2.24
CA HIS A 82 -20.03 0.83 -1.48
C HIS A 82 -20.96 0.37 -0.34
N GLU A 83 -21.62 1.30 0.35
CA GLU A 83 -22.60 0.95 1.40
C GLU A 83 -23.84 0.25 0.83
N ILE A 84 -24.37 0.71 -0.31
CA ILE A 84 -25.49 0.06 -1.00
C ILE A 84 -25.12 -1.37 -1.39
N LEU A 85 -23.88 -1.61 -1.78
CA LEU A 85 -23.35 -2.94 -2.11
C LEU A 85 -23.06 -3.80 -0.86
N GLY A 86 -23.24 -3.25 0.35
CA GLY A 86 -23.10 -3.98 1.60
C GLY A 86 -21.71 -3.96 2.22
N TYR A 87 -20.77 -3.17 1.68
CA TYR A 87 -19.46 -2.97 2.29
C TYR A 87 -19.56 -2.01 3.47
N THR A 88 -19.18 -2.45 4.65
CA THR A 88 -19.37 -1.68 5.88
C THR A 88 -18.08 -1.52 6.68
N PHE A 89 -17.96 -0.38 7.35
CA PHE A 89 -16.92 -0.16 8.35
C PHE A 89 -17.19 -0.95 9.62
N THR A 90 -16.18 -1.17 10.43
CA THR A 90 -16.27 -1.92 11.69
C THR A 90 -17.16 -1.24 12.73
N SER A 91 -17.41 0.05 12.63
CA SER A 91 -18.33 0.82 13.47
C SER A 91 -18.61 2.19 12.83
N GLU A 92 -19.76 2.80 13.20
CA GLU A 92 -20.10 4.16 12.80
C GLU A 92 -19.04 5.19 13.19
N LYS A 93 -18.40 5.02 14.35
CA LYS A 93 -17.29 5.88 14.77
C LYS A 93 -16.09 5.76 13.83
N THR A 94 -15.74 4.56 13.42
CA THR A 94 -14.63 4.32 12.47
C THR A 94 -14.95 4.89 11.11
N LYS A 95 -16.20 4.69 10.64
CA LYS A 95 -16.73 5.27 9.41
C LYS A 95 -16.58 6.79 9.41
N ASN A 96 -17.19 7.44 10.39
CA ASN A 96 -17.21 8.90 10.48
C ASN A 96 -15.79 9.47 10.55
N ASN A 97 -14.92 8.88 11.37
CA ASN A 97 -13.53 9.30 11.47
C ASN A 97 -12.77 9.14 10.14
N PHE A 98 -13.01 8.07 9.39
CA PHE A 98 -12.40 7.84 8.08
C PHE A 98 -12.91 8.87 7.07
N ILE A 99 -14.23 8.96 6.91
CA ILE A 99 -14.87 9.84 5.94
C ILE A 99 -14.47 11.31 6.17
N GLU A 100 -14.58 11.81 7.40
CA GLU A 100 -14.23 13.19 7.73
C GLU A 100 -12.76 13.51 7.44
N SER A 101 -11.86 12.60 7.77
CA SER A 101 -10.42 12.80 7.51
C SER A 101 -10.10 12.83 6.02
N ILE A 102 -10.68 11.93 5.25
CA ILE A 102 -10.44 11.87 3.80
C ILE A 102 -11.09 13.05 3.09
N ARG A 103 -12.33 13.42 3.45
CA ARG A 103 -12.97 14.62 2.90
C ARG A 103 -12.13 15.87 3.14
N HIS A 104 -11.60 16.02 4.36
CA HIS A 104 -10.69 17.12 4.68
C HIS A 104 -9.43 17.07 3.82
N PHE A 105 -8.82 15.89 3.66
CA PHE A 105 -7.64 15.74 2.83
C PHE A 105 -7.92 16.14 1.37
N ILE A 106 -8.97 15.62 0.76
CA ILE A 106 -9.36 15.96 -0.62
C ILE A 106 -9.60 17.47 -0.74
N LYS A 107 -10.38 18.06 0.18
CA LYS A 107 -10.73 19.49 0.15
C LYS A 107 -9.51 20.42 0.13
N TYR A 108 -8.48 20.08 0.89
CA TYR A 108 -7.29 20.92 1.06
C TYR A 108 -6.05 20.38 0.34
N PHE A 109 -6.18 19.34 -0.45
CA PHE A 109 -5.08 18.84 -1.25
C PHE A 109 -4.62 19.92 -2.25
N LYS A 110 -3.32 20.17 -2.25
CA LYS A 110 -2.70 21.09 -3.20
C LYS A 110 -1.87 20.28 -4.18
N PRO A 111 -2.22 20.30 -5.46
CA PRO A 111 -1.38 19.67 -6.48
C PRO A 111 0.07 20.15 -6.37
N ILE A 112 0.99 19.21 -6.53
CA ILE A 112 2.42 19.52 -6.57
C ILE A 112 2.69 20.20 -7.91
N ASP A 113 3.17 21.43 -7.87
CA ASP A 113 3.42 22.29 -9.04
C ASP A 113 4.90 22.57 -9.29
N LYS A 114 5.78 22.01 -8.45
CA LYS A 114 7.23 22.15 -8.59
C LYS A 114 7.78 20.98 -9.39
N GLY A 115 8.40 21.28 -10.52
CA GLY A 115 8.95 20.28 -11.41
C GLY A 115 7.90 19.57 -12.27
N LYS A 116 8.31 18.53 -13.00
CA LYS A 116 7.39 17.63 -13.71
C LYS A 116 6.95 16.54 -12.76
N VAL A 117 5.65 16.31 -12.64
CA VAL A 117 5.06 15.25 -11.81
C VAL A 117 4.51 14.15 -12.72
N GLU A 118 4.85 12.90 -12.41
CA GLU A 118 4.24 11.70 -12.99
C GLU A 118 3.45 11.00 -11.90
N VAL A 119 2.21 10.59 -12.19
CA VAL A 119 1.37 9.79 -11.30
C VAL A 119 1.33 8.36 -11.81
N GLU A 120 1.12 7.39 -10.92
CA GLU A 120 1.06 5.95 -11.24
C GLU A 120 2.22 5.50 -12.15
N LYS A 121 3.44 5.97 -11.81
CA LYS A 121 4.63 5.66 -12.60
C LYS A 121 4.99 4.18 -12.45
N ASP A 122 4.81 3.42 -13.52
CA ASP A 122 5.22 2.02 -13.57
C ASP A 122 6.75 1.83 -13.49
N PHE A 123 7.16 0.76 -12.87
CA PHE A 123 8.56 0.37 -12.83
C PHE A 123 8.76 -1.15 -12.92
N VAL A 124 9.92 -1.52 -13.40
CA VAL A 124 10.50 -2.86 -13.26
C VAL A 124 11.88 -2.68 -12.68
N ALA A 125 12.17 -3.37 -11.60
CA ALA A 125 13.49 -3.38 -10.95
C ALA A 125 14.02 -4.81 -10.86
N ASP A 126 15.34 -4.96 -10.97
CA ASP A 126 16.03 -6.23 -10.81
C ASP A 126 16.60 -6.37 -9.40
N PHE A 127 16.31 -7.49 -8.77
CA PHE A 127 16.83 -7.88 -7.47
C PHE A 127 17.49 -9.24 -7.61
N ASP A 128 18.77 -9.24 -7.96
CA ASP A 128 19.58 -10.44 -8.19
C ASP A 128 18.96 -11.43 -9.20
N GLY A 129 18.49 -10.87 -10.31
CA GLY A 129 17.84 -11.63 -11.38
C GLY A 129 16.34 -11.84 -11.21
N HIS A 130 15.73 -11.40 -10.10
CA HIS A 130 14.27 -11.42 -9.90
C HIS A 130 13.64 -10.08 -10.27
N GLU A 131 12.58 -10.12 -11.07
CA GLU A 131 11.85 -8.90 -11.47
C GLU A 131 10.84 -8.51 -10.39
N VAL A 132 10.99 -7.30 -9.84
CA VAL A 132 10.01 -6.66 -8.97
C VAL A 132 9.35 -5.52 -9.74
N ILE A 133 8.03 -5.54 -9.81
CA ILE A 133 7.21 -4.57 -10.55
C ILE A 133 6.29 -3.82 -9.60
N GLY A 134 5.86 -2.64 -10.01
CA GLY A 134 4.87 -1.85 -9.28
C GLY A 134 4.64 -0.50 -9.90
N PHE A 135 3.92 0.32 -9.16
CA PHE A 135 3.62 1.70 -9.51
C PHE A 135 4.02 2.61 -8.36
N ILE A 136 4.54 3.77 -8.70
CA ILE A 136 4.84 4.86 -7.77
C ILE A 136 3.70 5.86 -7.87
N ASP A 137 2.98 6.10 -6.77
CA ASP A 137 1.81 6.97 -6.80
C ASP A 137 2.15 8.36 -7.36
N ILE A 138 3.24 8.97 -6.86
CA ILE A 138 3.70 10.27 -7.33
C ILE A 138 5.23 10.29 -7.44
N LEU A 139 5.74 10.54 -8.64
CA LEU A 139 7.15 10.77 -8.93
C LEU A 139 7.35 12.24 -9.35
N ILE A 140 8.21 12.96 -8.64
CA ILE A 140 8.49 14.38 -8.86
C ILE A 140 9.90 14.53 -9.46
N HIS A 141 10.00 15.08 -10.66
CA HIS A 141 11.29 15.46 -11.25
C HIS A 141 11.65 16.86 -10.77
N ASN A 142 12.64 16.96 -9.90
CA ASN A 142 13.08 18.22 -9.32
C ASN A 142 13.89 19.06 -10.33
N GLU A 143 13.93 20.37 -10.13
CA GLU A 143 14.70 21.30 -10.98
C GLU A 143 16.22 21.05 -10.93
N ASP A 144 16.73 20.43 -9.87
CA ASP A 144 18.13 20.04 -9.70
C ASP A 144 18.50 18.74 -10.42
N GLY A 145 17.57 18.13 -11.16
CA GLY A 145 17.75 16.87 -11.90
C GLY A 145 17.58 15.61 -11.06
N THR A 146 17.26 15.75 -9.78
CA THR A 146 16.93 14.62 -8.91
C THR A 146 15.45 14.26 -9.00
N VAL A 147 15.05 13.13 -8.39
CA VAL A 147 13.64 12.77 -8.24
C VAL A 147 13.26 12.60 -6.77
N SER A 148 12.03 12.98 -6.44
CA SER A 148 11.39 12.72 -5.13
C SER A 148 10.21 11.78 -5.30
N ILE A 149 10.02 10.87 -4.36
CA ILE A 149 8.98 9.82 -4.42
C ILE A 149 8.00 10.03 -3.27
N VAL A 150 6.70 10.04 -3.60
CA VAL A 150 5.63 10.13 -2.61
C VAL A 150 4.66 8.98 -2.83
N ASP A 151 4.43 8.21 -1.77
CA ASP A 151 3.43 7.17 -1.72
C ASP A 151 2.25 7.63 -0.87
N LEU A 152 1.05 7.45 -1.38
CA LEU A 152 -0.19 7.91 -0.75
C LEU A 152 -0.73 6.85 0.21
N LYS A 153 -1.12 7.25 1.42
CA LYS A 153 -1.67 6.31 2.42
C LYS A 153 -2.94 6.83 3.06
N THR A 154 -4.03 6.09 2.91
CA THR A 154 -5.32 6.35 3.59
C THR A 154 -5.31 5.93 5.07
N SER A 155 -4.15 5.71 5.66
CA SER A 155 -3.96 5.34 7.06
C SER A 155 -3.59 6.54 7.94
N SER A 156 -3.62 6.35 9.26
CA SER A 156 -3.12 7.34 10.22
C SER A 156 -1.60 7.45 10.13
N LYS A 157 -1.06 8.60 10.53
CA LYS A 157 0.39 8.86 10.52
C LYS A 157 1.17 7.71 11.17
N TYR A 158 2.17 7.22 10.47
CA TYR A 158 2.99 6.10 10.92
C TYR A 158 3.75 6.42 12.21
N SER A 159 3.72 5.48 13.14
CA SER A 159 4.61 5.47 14.29
C SER A 159 6.03 5.09 13.85
N LYS A 160 7.03 5.31 14.72
CA LYS A 160 8.41 4.87 14.43
C LYS A 160 8.49 3.39 14.07
N LYS A 161 7.72 2.53 14.76
CA LYS A 161 7.65 1.09 14.46
C LYS A 161 7.07 0.83 13.07
N ALA A 162 5.93 1.46 12.74
CA ALA A 162 5.30 1.32 11.45
C ALA A 162 6.17 1.83 10.28
N ILE A 163 6.96 2.90 10.51
CA ILE A 163 7.94 3.40 9.53
C ILE A 163 8.94 2.29 9.17
N GLU A 164 9.52 1.62 10.16
CA GLU A 164 10.47 0.53 9.93
C GLU A 164 9.82 -0.70 9.30
N GLU A 165 8.56 -1.00 9.64
CA GLU A 165 7.82 -2.13 9.08
C GLU A 165 7.44 -1.93 7.61
N HIS A 166 7.23 -0.68 7.17
CA HIS A 166 6.76 -0.37 5.82
C HIS A 166 7.83 0.26 4.91
N CYS A 167 9.04 0.55 5.42
CA CYS A 167 10.07 1.27 4.66
C CYS A 167 10.50 0.58 3.36
N ASN A 168 10.43 -0.75 3.30
CA ASN A 168 10.83 -1.50 2.11
C ASN A 168 10.04 -1.10 0.86
N GLN A 169 8.81 -0.61 0.99
CA GLN A 169 8.06 -0.09 -0.16
C GLN A 169 8.78 1.09 -0.82
N LEU A 170 9.10 2.11 -0.01
CA LEU A 170 9.80 3.30 -0.50
C LEU A 170 11.22 2.99 -0.97
N LEU A 171 11.90 2.05 -0.31
CA LEU A 171 13.25 1.63 -0.70
C LEU A 171 13.25 0.86 -2.03
N ILE A 172 12.25 0.00 -2.28
CA ILE A 172 12.07 -0.66 -3.59
C ILE A 172 11.86 0.41 -4.68
N TYR A 173 11.05 1.42 -4.44
CA TYR A 173 10.84 2.52 -5.38
C TYR A 173 12.12 3.30 -5.66
N ALA A 174 12.89 3.62 -4.60
CA ALA A 174 14.17 4.31 -4.76
C ALA A 174 15.17 3.48 -5.58
N ILE A 175 15.31 2.19 -5.26
CA ILE A 175 16.20 1.27 -6.00
C ILE A 175 15.75 1.17 -7.47
N ALA A 176 14.45 1.07 -7.73
CA ALA A 176 13.90 1.00 -9.08
C ALA A 176 14.24 2.25 -9.91
N MET A 177 14.10 3.44 -9.31
CA MET A 177 14.43 4.70 -9.99
C MET A 177 15.95 4.85 -10.19
N GLU A 178 16.77 4.45 -9.23
CA GLU A 178 18.22 4.45 -9.38
C GLU A 178 18.69 3.51 -10.49
N GLN A 179 18.08 2.33 -10.64
CA GLN A 179 18.36 1.41 -11.75
C GLN A 179 17.97 2.00 -13.11
N GLN A 180 16.99 2.89 -13.16
CA GLN A 180 16.61 3.64 -14.37
C GLN A 180 17.49 4.88 -14.63
N GLY A 181 18.50 5.12 -13.78
CA GLY A 181 19.48 6.21 -13.94
C GLY A 181 19.09 7.51 -13.26
N PHE A 182 18.05 7.55 -12.45
CA PHE A 182 17.69 8.72 -11.65
C PHE A 182 18.51 8.79 -10.37
N THR A 183 18.74 10.02 -9.88
CA THR A 183 19.22 10.26 -8.52
C THR A 183 18.02 10.54 -7.62
N VAL A 184 17.75 9.67 -6.67
CA VAL A 184 16.63 9.84 -5.74
C VAL A 184 17.05 10.73 -4.59
N LYS A 185 16.38 11.88 -4.44
CA LYS A 185 16.62 12.87 -3.39
C LYS A 185 16.00 12.48 -2.07
N ASP A 186 14.73 12.15 -2.11
CA ASP A 186 13.95 11.78 -0.93
C ASP A 186 12.79 10.85 -1.29
N VAL A 187 12.31 10.14 -0.27
CA VAL A 187 11.13 9.28 -0.34
C VAL A 187 10.25 9.53 0.88
N SER A 188 8.94 9.52 0.67
CA SER A 188 7.99 9.81 1.74
C SER A 188 6.64 9.14 1.54
N TRP A 189 5.90 9.01 2.64
CA TRP A 189 4.46 8.75 2.60
C TRP A 189 3.70 10.06 2.82
N ASN A 190 2.62 10.27 2.09
CA ASN A 190 1.64 11.30 2.38
C ASN A 190 0.44 10.66 3.11
N MET A 191 0.33 10.93 4.42
CA MET A 191 -0.64 10.28 5.30
C MET A 191 -1.95 11.06 5.32
N MET A 192 -3.02 10.49 4.75
CA MET A 192 -4.28 11.19 4.50
C MET A 192 -5.22 11.27 5.70
N LYS A 193 -5.07 10.40 6.72
CA LYS A 193 -5.98 10.35 7.88
C LYS A 193 -5.56 11.30 9.00
N TYR A 194 -5.65 10.82 10.25
CA TYR A 194 -5.34 11.70 11.38
C TYR A 194 -3.91 11.64 11.83
N SER A 195 -3.54 12.63 12.64
CA SER A 195 -2.28 12.67 13.36
C SER A 195 -2.49 12.40 14.84
N MET A 196 -1.49 11.78 15.47
CA MET A 196 -1.42 11.65 16.92
C MET A 196 -0.64 12.83 17.46
N ILE A 197 -1.31 13.76 18.16
CA ILE A 197 -0.67 14.93 18.73
C ILE A 197 -0.27 14.66 20.19
N PRO A 198 0.98 14.95 20.58
CA PRO A 198 1.40 14.90 21.97
C PRO A 198 0.58 15.88 22.82
N THR A 199 0.09 15.43 23.97
CA THR A 199 -0.59 16.26 24.95
C THR A 199 0.06 16.11 26.32
N LYS A 200 -0.24 16.98 27.27
CA LYS A 200 0.26 16.88 28.66
C LYS A 200 -0.15 15.57 29.36
N ARG A 201 -1.16 14.87 28.85
CA ARG A 201 -1.68 13.61 29.42
C ARG A 201 -1.44 12.39 28.53
N GLY A 202 -0.55 12.48 27.54
CA GLY A 202 -0.27 11.42 26.58
C GLY A 202 -0.45 11.89 25.13
N LYS A 203 -0.98 11.03 24.26
CA LYS A 203 -1.26 11.38 22.86
C LYS A 203 -2.76 11.43 22.63
N LYS A 204 -3.23 12.46 21.94
CA LYS A 204 -4.62 12.57 21.45
C LYS A 204 -4.63 12.31 19.95
N MET A 205 -5.55 11.48 19.49
CA MET A 205 -5.86 11.38 18.07
C MET A 205 -6.74 12.56 17.67
N VAL A 206 -6.32 13.27 16.65
CA VAL A 206 -7.00 14.50 16.18
C VAL A 206 -7.25 14.35 14.68
N LEU A 207 -8.47 14.62 14.26
CA LEU A 207 -8.86 14.65 12.85
C LEU A 207 -8.10 15.78 12.15
N ARG A 208 -7.86 15.66 10.86
CA ARG A 208 -7.14 16.70 10.11
C ARG A 208 -7.82 18.06 10.17
N ASN A 209 -9.14 18.11 10.12
CA ASN A 209 -9.93 19.34 10.20
C ASN A 209 -9.88 20.03 11.58
N GLU A 210 -9.38 19.36 12.60
CA GLU A 210 -9.19 19.92 13.95
C GLU A 210 -7.77 20.43 14.20
N LEU A 211 -6.83 20.24 13.22
CA LEU A 211 -5.45 20.66 13.35
C LEU A 211 -5.31 22.17 13.12
N THR A 212 -4.48 22.83 13.92
CA THR A 212 -4.01 24.19 13.62
C THR A 212 -3.02 24.16 12.46
N ASP A 213 -2.75 25.31 11.85
CA ASP A 213 -1.76 25.42 10.77
C ASP A 213 -0.38 24.91 11.18
N GLU A 214 0.04 25.12 12.42
CA GLU A 214 1.30 24.63 12.98
C GLU A 214 1.30 23.11 13.18
N GLU A 215 0.16 22.52 13.56
CA GLU A 215 0.00 21.09 13.78
C GLU A 215 -0.25 20.33 12.47
N PHE A 216 -0.74 21.04 11.45
CA PHE A 216 -1.04 20.52 10.12
C PHE A 216 0.21 20.23 9.30
N GLU A 217 1.35 20.65 9.77
CA GLU A 217 2.60 20.77 9.02
C GLU A 217 3.04 19.49 8.33
N GLU A 218 2.60 18.29 8.78
CA GLU A 218 3.20 17.11 8.22
C GLU A 218 2.23 15.95 8.01
N ALA A 219 1.56 15.99 6.87
CA ALA A 219 1.04 14.78 6.25
C ALA A 219 2.18 13.87 5.77
N TYR A 220 3.31 14.45 5.43
CA TYR A 220 4.46 13.74 4.92
C TYR A 220 5.29 13.10 6.04
N VAL A 221 5.63 11.83 5.84
CA VAL A 221 6.55 11.06 6.69
C VAL A 221 7.71 10.62 5.82
N TYR A 222 8.86 11.26 5.97
CA TYR A 222 10.07 10.96 5.22
C TYR A 222 10.80 9.75 5.80
N TYR A 223 11.37 8.93 4.93
CA TYR A 223 12.29 7.87 5.32
C TYR A 223 13.72 8.24 4.90
N PRO A 224 14.72 8.14 5.79
CA PRO A 224 16.09 8.47 5.45
C PRO A 224 16.70 7.43 4.50
N LEU A 225 17.13 7.89 3.31
CA LEU A 225 17.81 7.03 2.35
C LEU A 225 19.28 6.87 2.74
N SER A 226 19.75 5.63 2.77
CA SER A 226 21.16 5.29 2.89
C SER A 226 21.45 4.00 2.11
N ASP A 227 22.70 3.79 1.73
CA ASP A 227 23.09 2.56 1.06
C ASP A 227 22.82 1.35 1.94
N GLU A 228 23.09 1.46 3.25
CA GLU A 228 22.79 0.41 4.22
C GLU A 228 21.30 0.04 4.26
N SER A 229 20.40 1.04 4.23
CA SER A 229 18.95 0.77 4.22
C SER A 229 18.50 0.10 2.92
N LYS A 230 19.08 0.54 1.79
CA LYS A 230 18.81 -0.08 0.47
C LYS A 230 19.34 -1.51 0.40
N ASP A 231 20.52 -1.79 0.95
CA ASP A 231 21.09 -3.14 0.96
C ASP A 231 20.26 -4.08 1.83
N ARG A 232 19.84 -3.67 3.03
CA ARG A 232 18.89 -4.45 3.84
C ARG A 232 17.56 -4.71 3.11
N CYS A 233 17.08 -3.74 2.35
CA CYS A 233 15.87 -3.93 1.53
C CYS A 233 16.08 -4.97 0.43
N LYS A 234 17.23 -4.95 -0.26
CA LYS A 234 17.57 -5.95 -1.27
C LYS A 234 17.62 -7.35 -0.66
N GLU A 235 18.32 -7.50 0.46
CA GLU A 235 18.37 -8.77 1.21
C GLU A 235 16.96 -9.25 1.55
N TRP A 236 16.12 -8.39 2.14
CA TRP A 236 14.74 -8.73 2.48
C TRP A 236 13.92 -9.18 1.28
N VAL A 237 14.07 -8.52 0.13
CA VAL A 237 13.37 -8.88 -1.13
C VAL A 237 13.82 -10.26 -1.60
N ILE A 238 15.14 -10.47 -1.72
CA ILE A 238 15.73 -11.73 -2.21
C ILE A 238 15.35 -12.89 -1.30
N GLU A 239 15.58 -12.78 0.01
CA GLU A 239 15.19 -13.80 0.99
C GLU A 239 13.69 -14.15 0.91
N THR A 240 12.83 -13.13 0.75
CA THR A 240 11.39 -13.36 0.67
C THR A 240 11.02 -14.11 -0.61
N ILE A 241 11.66 -13.79 -1.73
CA ILE A 241 11.44 -14.49 -2.99
C ILE A 241 11.93 -15.94 -2.88
N GLU A 242 13.12 -16.16 -2.34
CA GLU A 242 13.67 -17.51 -2.13
C GLU A 242 12.75 -18.36 -1.23
N MET A 243 12.22 -17.77 -0.15
CA MET A 243 11.24 -18.46 0.71
C MET A 243 9.97 -18.85 -0.07
N ILE A 244 9.45 -17.96 -0.90
CA ILE A 244 8.29 -18.24 -1.75
C ILE A 244 8.60 -19.35 -2.76
N GLU A 245 9.74 -19.26 -3.44
CA GLU A 245 10.14 -20.21 -4.48
C GLU A 245 10.54 -21.59 -3.93
N SER A 246 10.89 -21.66 -2.65
CA SER A 246 11.17 -22.93 -1.98
C SER A 246 9.92 -23.75 -1.67
N LYS A 247 8.72 -23.17 -1.84
CA LYS A 247 7.44 -23.83 -1.52
C LYS A 247 6.71 -24.32 -2.78
N ASP A 248 6.15 -25.52 -2.65
CA ASP A 248 5.17 -26.06 -3.61
C ASP A 248 3.74 -25.81 -3.10
N VAL A 249 2.76 -25.82 -4.02
CA VAL A 249 1.33 -25.64 -3.67
C VAL A 249 0.83 -26.68 -2.66
N PHE A 250 1.44 -27.86 -2.64
CA PHE A 250 1.09 -28.95 -1.70
C PHE A 250 1.80 -28.89 -0.36
N ASP A 251 2.71 -27.94 -0.17
CA ASP A 251 3.37 -27.75 1.10
C ASP A 251 2.44 -27.15 2.17
N THR A 252 2.90 -27.16 3.42
CA THR A 252 2.20 -26.45 4.48
C THR A 252 2.46 -24.95 4.36
N TRP A 253 1.39 -24.17 4.22
CA TRP A 253 1.39 -22.72 4.19
C TRP A 253 0.84 -22.19 5.51
N GLU A 254 1.71 -21.61 6.30
CA GLU A 254 1.38 -21.18 7.66
C GLU A 254 0.37 -20.04 7.70
N THR A 255 -0.53 -20.12 8.68
CA THR A 255 -1.47 -19.02 8.96
C THR A 255 -0.94 -18.17 10.09
N ASN A 256 -0.82 -16.87 9.87
CA ASN A 256 -0.49 -15.91 10.91
C ASN A 256 -1.71 -15.04 11.24
N CYS A 257 -2.09 -15.03 12.51
CA CYS A 257 -3.22 -14.25 13.03
C CYS A 257 -2.80 -13.45 14.27
N ASP A 258 -1.53 -13.05 14.36
CA ASP A 258 -0.99 -12.28 15.49
C ASP A 258 -1.61 -10.89 15.59
N GLU A 259 -2.14 -10.36 14.47
CA GLU A 259 -2.89 -9.12 14.42
C GLU A 259 -4.38 -9.36 14.19
N PRO A 260 -5.18 -9.55 15.27
CA PRO A 260 -6.60 -9.88 15.15
C PRO A 260 -7.43 -8.89 14.34
N PHE A 261 -7.12 -7.58 14.43
CA PHE A 261 -7.83 -6.57 13.66
C PHE A 261 -7.61 -6.78 12.16
N PHE A 262 -6.37 -7.01 11.72
CA PHE A 262 -6.07 -7.30 10.33
C PHE A 262 -6.81 -8.56 9.88
N CYS A 263 -6.67 -9.67 10.61
CA CYS A 263 -7.28 -10.95 10.23
C CYS A 263 -8.81 -10.87 10.12
N THR A 264 -9.47 -10.12 11.01
CA THR A 264 -10.94 -10.07 11.05
C THR A 264 -11.56 -9.03 10.13
N ASN A 265 -10.82 -7.96 9.79
CA ASN A 265 -11.39 -6.79 9.11
C ASN A 265 -10.73 -6.45 7.77
N LEU A 266 -9.46 -6.82 7.58
CA LEU A 266 -8.70 -6.46 6.38
C LEU A 266 -8.32 -7.68 5.53
N CYS A 267 -8.22 -8.87 6.12
CA CYS A 267 -7.85 -10.08 5.39
C CYS A 267 -9.02 -10.57 4.52
N SER A 268 -8.82 -10.57 3.21
CA SER A 268 -9.79 -11.02 2.21
C SER A 268 -10.10 -12.53 2.24
N PHE A 269 -9.40 -13.29 3.11
CA PHE A 269 -9.59 -14.74 3.27
C PHE A 269 -9.97 -15.16 4.69
N CYS A 270 -10.37 -14.22 5.55
CA CYS A 270 -10.80 -14.51 6.91
C CYS A 270 -11.89 -15.60 6.94
N GLY A 271 -12.86 -15.52 6.03
CA GLY A 271 -13.96 -16.48 5.89
C GLY A 271 -13.54 -17.87 5.42
N LYS A 272 -12.33 -18.03 4.86
CA LYS A 272 -11.80 -19.29 4.33
C LYS A 272 -10.70 -19.88 5.22
N CYS A 273 -10.15 -19.10 6.13
CA CYS A 273 -9.11 -19.47 7.09
C CYS A 273 -9.73 -19.98 8.40
N SER A 274 -9.32 -21.15 8.90
CA SER A 274 -9.82 -21.70 10.15
C SER A 274 -9.54 -20.81 11.36
N LYS A 275 -8.30 -20.30 11.48
CA LYS A 275 -7.90 -19.36 12.54
C LYS A 275 -8.62 -18.01 12.41
N GLY A 276 -8.80 -17.50 11.18
CA GLY A 276 -9.55 -16.27 10.92
C GLY A 276 -11.02 -16.38 11.33
N LYS A 277 -11.67 -17.50 11.01
CA LYS A 277 -13.06 -17.78 11.45
C LYS A 277 -13.18 -17.81 12.97
N GLU A 278 -12.30 -18.52 13.65
CA GLU A 278 -12.28 -18.61 15.11
C GLU A 278 -12.11 -17.22 15.76
N LEU A 279 -11.18 -16.42 15.26
CA LEU A 279 -10.97 -15.05 15.75
C LEU A 279 -12.19 -14.17 15.53
N ARG A 280 -12.81 -14.22 14.36
CA ARG A 280 -14.00 -13.44 14.03
C ARG A 280 -15.17 -13.83 14.94
N ASP A 281 -15.41 -15.12 15.14
CA ASP A 281 -16.47 -15.61 16.01
C ASP A 281 -16.27 -15.18 17.47
N ASN A 282 -15.03 -15.08 17.94
CA ASN A 282 -14.69 -14.61 19.27
C ASN A 282 -14.72 -13.07 19.40
N TYR A 283 -14.45 -12.33 18.32
CA TYR A 283 -14.44 -10.87 18.30
C TYR A 283 -15.86 -10.30 18.40
N PHE A 284 -16.84 -10.93 17.75
CA PHE A 284 -18.23 -10.50 17.76
C PHE A 284 -19.07 -11.08 18.95
N LYS A 285 -18.48 -11.91 19.79
CA LYS A 285 -19.12 -12.41 21.03
C LYS A 285 -18.89 -11.53 22.25
N LYS A 286 -18.08 -10.48 22.12
CA LYS A 286 -17.83 -9.45 23.14
C LYS A 286 -18.62 -8.17 22.86
#